data_d13c799eb49e3ebdf772a7f3c3fd7e2e
#
_entry.id   d13c799eb49e3ebdf772a7f3c3fd7e2e
#
_cell.length_a   1.000
_cell.length_b   1.000
_cell.length_c   1.000
_cell.angle_alpha   90.00
_cell.angle_beta   90.00
_cell.angle_gamma   90.00
#
_symmetry.space_group_name_H-M   'P 1'
#
loop_
_entity.id
_entity.type
_entity.pdbx_description
1 polymer ?
#
loop_
_entity_poly.entity_id
_entity_poly.type
_entity_poly.pdbx_seq_one_letter_code
_entity_poly.pdbx_strand_id
1 'polypeptide(L)'
;LTRSSAASDVYKRQAPVAVNDTDSVNEDATVSQTSGSGLLVADDTDADGDTLTVSHITATGGTNSTVADSSTSASNGTSVTGTYGTLTVGADGSYTYTADQSAADALDAGETAPDSFTYTISDGKGGTDTATLIITVTGTNDTPVATNDTGSVNEDATLTVSSAGSGVIQDNDTDADGDDTAASLVITQIKPDGGTNSSVTSGTTHSNGTSITGTYGTLTIGADGTYTYTADQSAADDLDASDEVTDKFTYTVTDTTGATTTADITITVTGVNDAPTASDNTVTTLEDTNHVFSTSEFNFSDVDDDGALNKIKITSLEDNGALQYYNC
;
A
#
# COMPACT_ATOMS: atom_id res chain seq x y z
N LEU A 1 28.51 16.12 -89.18
CA LEU A 1 27.44 15.56 -88.32
C LEU A 1 28.02 15.36 -86.92
N THR A 2 27.92 16.36 -86.13
CA THR A 2 28.24 16.27 -84.70
C THR A 2 27.03 15.66 -83.94
N ARG A 3 27.21 14.49 -83.40
CA ARG A 3 26.27 13.88 -82.51
C ARG A 3 26.42 14.64 -81.12
N SER A 4 25.45 15.41 -80.84
CA SER A 4 25.25 15.87 -79.41
C SER A 4 24.96 14.63 -78.59
N SER A 5 25.91 14.27 -77.72
CA SER A 5 25.61 13.37 -76.58
C SER A 5 24.78 14.15 -75.59
N ALA A 6 23.48 13.94 -75.63
CA ALA A 6 22.67 14.31 -74.46
C ALA A 6 23.23 13.51 -73.26
N ALA A 7 24.00 14.18 -72.42
CA ALA A 7 24.26 13.65 -71.10
C ALA A 7 22.89 13.49 -70.42
N SER A 8 22.52 12.23 -70.15
CA SER A 8 21.39 11.99 -69.25
C SER A 8 21.82 12.58 -67.89
N ASP A 9 21.27 13.72 -67.58
CA ASP A 9 21.36 14.25 -66.23
C ASP A 9 20.66 13.24 -65.29
N VAL A 10 21.44 12.34 -64.68
CA VAL A 10 20.91 11.42 -63.69
C VAL A 10 20.59 12.26 -62.49
N TYR A 11 19.32 12.66 -62.36
CA TYR A 11 18.80 13.33 -61.19
C TYR A 11 19.10 12.44 -59.97
N LYS A 12 20.03 12.88 -59.13
CA LYS A 12 20.38 12.16 -57.90
C LYS A 12 19.36 12.55 -56.84
N ARG A 13 18.46 11.62 -56.52
CA ARG A 13 17.53 11.82 -55.42
C ARG A 13 18.28 12.14 -54.13
N GLN A 14 17.74 13.07 -53.38
CA GLN A 14 18.24 13.42 -52.07
C GLN A 14 17.51 12.56 -51.02
N ALA A 15 18.18 12.28 -49.91
CA ALA A 15 17.55 11.66 -48.73
C ALA A 15 16.75 12.71 -47.97
N PRO A 16 15.70 12.34 -47.30
CA PRO A 16 14.98 13.25 -46.38
C PRO A 16 15.90 13.73 -45.26
N VAL A 17 15.50 14.79 -44.59
CA VAL A 17 16.16 15.34 -43.39
C VAL A 17 15.18 15.27 -42.23
N ALA A 18 15.53 14.49 -41.23
CA ALA A 18 14.77 14.36 -39.96
C ALA A 18 15.31 15.32 -38.89
N VAL A 19 14.41 15.87 -38.11
CA VAL A 19 14.72 16.79 -36.99
C VAL A 19 14.16 16.24 -35.70
N ASN A 20 14.86 16.42 -34.59
CA ASN A 20 14.44 15.89 -33.28
C ASN A 20 13.19 16.59 -32.76
N ASP A 21 12.29 15.81 -32.17
CA ASP A 21 11.05 16.25 -31.54
C ASP A 21 11.09 16.16 -30.03
N THR A 22 10.22 16.94 -29.39
CA THR A 22 10.02 16.89 -27.93
C THR A 22 8.55 17.00 -27.59
N ASP A 23 8.13 16.28 -26.52
CA ASP A 23 6.81 16.43 -25.91
C ASP A 23 6.91 16.22 -24.41
N SER A 24 5.80 16.37 -23.67
CA SER A 24 5.75 16.15 -22.23
C SER A 24 4.40 15.56 -21.79
N VAL A 25 4.43 14.81 -20.71
CA VAL A 25 3.27 14.18 -20.12
C VAL A 25 3.50 14.00 -18.62
N ASN A 26 2.45 14.04 -17.81
CA ASN A 26 2.54 13.54 -16.43
C ASN A 26 2.53 12.02 -16.43
N GLU A 27 3.07 11.39 -15.40
CA GLU A 27 2.87 9.96 -15.17
C GLU A 27 1.37 9.63 -15.15
N ASP A 28 1.02 8.37 -15.35
CA ASP A 28 -0.35 7.87 -15.48
C ASP A 28 -1.20 8.52 -16.58
N ALA A 29 -0.64 9.49 -17.30
CA ALA A 29 -1.35 10.19 -18.36
C ALA A 29 -0.91 9.75 -19.76
N THR A 30 -1.69 10.16 -20.75
CA THR A 30 -1.43 9.90 -22.16
C THR A 30 -1.34 11.21 -22.93
N VAL A 31 -0.26 11.41 -23.68
CA VAL A 31 -0.16 12.44 -24.70
C VAL A 31 -0.41 11.83 -26.09
N SER A 32 -1.12 12.53 -26.95
CA SER A 32 -1.45 12.09 -28.31
C SER A 32 -1.22 13.20 -29.32
N GLN A 33 -0.48 12.88 -30.38
CA GLN A 33 -0.24 13.78 -31.50
C GLN A 33 -0.83 13.19 -32.79
N THR A 34 -1.49 14.07 -33.54
CA THR A 34 -2.04 13.69 -34.87
C THR A 34 -0.99 13.82 -35.96
N SER A 35 -1.26 13.35 -37.15
CA SER A 35 -0.38 13.55 -38.30
C SER A 35 -0.08 15.03 -38.62
N GLY A 36 -0.92 15.96 -38.13
CA GLY A 36 -0.72 17.39 -38.27
C GLY A 36 0.12 18.03 -37.14
N SER A 37 0.54 17.25 -36.13
CA SER A 37 1.34 17.70 -34.98
C SER A 37 2.31 16.61 -34.49
N GLY A 38 2.44 15.50 -35.20
CA GLY A 38 3.31 14.36 -34.87
C GLY A 38 4.73 14.51 -35.42
N LEU A 39 5.44 13.39 -35.53
CA LEU A 39 6.88 13.32 -35.87
C LEU A 39 7.26 13.88 -37.24
N LEU A 40 6.33 13.96 -38.20
CA LEU A 40 6.63 14.39 -39.59
C LEU A 40 6.25 15.85 -39.84
N VAL A 41 5.94 16.64 -38.82
CA VAL A 41 5.37 17.97 -39.00
C VAL A 41 6.41 19.07 -38.96
N ALA A 42 6.32 19.94 -39.96
CA ALA A 42 6.93 21.27 -40.09
C ALA A 42 8.44 21.33 -40.24
N ASP A 43 9.24 20.43 -39.74
CA ASP A 43 10.69 20.47 -39.71
C ASP A 43 11.37 19.28 -40.40
N ASP A 44 10.70 18.12 -40.52
CA ASP A 44 11.15 17.03 -41.40
C ASP A 44 10.88 17.40 -42.85
N THR A 45 11.90 17.30 -43.70
CA THR A 45 11.81 17.79 -45.06
C THR A 45 12.41 16.81 -46.07
N ASP A 46 11.87 16.85 -47.28
CA ASP A 46 12.48 16.20 -48.45
C ASP A 46 12.66 17.21 -49.55
N ALA A 47 13.90 17.31 -50.08
CA ALA A 47 14.26 18.30 -51.09
C ALA A 47 13.66 18.00 -52.47
N ASP A 48 13.29 16.76 -52.73
CA ASP A 48 12.63 16.30 -53.95
C ASP A 48 11.09 16.43 -53.85
N GLY A 49 10.56 16.76 -52.65
CA GLY A 49 9.13 16.90 -52.39
C GLY A 49 8.39 15.58 -52.26
N ASP A 50 9.09 14.50 -51.95
CA ASP A 50 8.47 13.20 -51.72
C ASP A 50 7.71 13.18 -50.40
N THR A 51 6.65 12.35 -50.30
CA THR A 51 5.88 12.19 -49.07
C THR A 51 6.66 11.33 -48.09
N LEU A 52 6.85 11.86 -46.88
CA LEU A 52 7.56 11.17 -45.79
C LEU A 52 6.62 10.24 -45.01
N THR A 53 7.20 9.13 -44.56
CA THR A 53 6.55 8.18 -43.64
C THR A 53 7.53 7.76 -42.54
N VAL A 54 7.03 7.46 -41.34
CA VAL A 54 7.83 6.78 -40.30
C VAL A 54 7.91 5.30 -40.64
N SER A 55 9.11 4.77 -40.83
CA SER A 55 9.36 3.38 -41.23
C SER A 55 9.83 2.48 -40.08
N HIS A 56 10.50 3.05 -39.08
CA HIS A 56 10.99 2.31 -37.91
C HIS A 56 10.93 3.19 -36.64
N ILE A 57 10.85 2.51 -35.50
CA ILE A 57 10.91 3.11 -34.18
C ILE A 57 11.71 2.22 -33.22
N THR A 58 12.50 2.82 -32.36
CA THR A 58 13.33 2.13 -31.35
C THR A 58 13.33 2.90 -30.06
N ALA A 59 12.96 2.26 -28.94
CA ALA A 59 13.18 2.81 -27.60
C ALA A 59 14.68 2.73 -27.23
N THR A 60 15.17 3.59 -26.36
CA THR A 60 16.56 3.56 -25.89
C THR A 60 16.92 2.18 -25.31
N GLY A 61 17.97 1.55 -25.85
CA GLY A 61 18.40 0.21 -25.45
C GLY A 61 17.52 -0.93 -25.99
N GLY A 62 16.46 -0.63 -26.72
CA GLY A 62 15.54 -1.60 -27.32
C GLY A 62 15.96 -2.11 -28.68
N THR A 63 15.09 -2.90 -29.31
CA THR A 63 15.25 -3.41 -30.67
C THR A 63 14.51 -2.54 -31.68
N ASN A 64 15.06 -2.41 -32.86
CA ASN A 64 14.42 -1.67 -33.94
C ASN A 64 13.13 -2.37 -34.41
N SER A 65 12.00 -1.67 -34.31
CA SER A 65 10.68 -2.15 -34.68
C SER A 65 10.21 -1.49 -35.99
N THR A 66 9.74 -2.29 -36.94
CA THR A 66 9.20 -1.76 -38.18
C THR A 66 7.81 -1.16 -37.96
N VAL A 67 7.61 0.05 -38.45
CA VAL A 67 6.28 0.66 -38.57
C VAL A 67 5.74 0.28 -39.95
N ALA A 68 4.68 -0.52 -40.00
CA ALA A 68 4.15 -1.02 -41.25
C ALA A 68 3.44 0.11 -42.04
N ASP A 69 3.59 0.16 -43.34
CA ASP A 69 2.91 1.13 -44.23
C ASP A 69 1.37 1.09 -44.09
N SER A 70 0.82 -0.05 -43.66
CA SER A 70 -0.61 -0.20 -43.33
C SER A 70 -1.01 0.40 -41.99
N SER A 71 -0.06 0.72 -41.11
CA SER A 71 -0.22 1.40 -39.87
C SER A 71 -0.36 2.91 -40.07
N THR A 72 -1.46 3.33 -40.70
CA THR A 72 -1.64 4.70 -41.22
C THR A 72 -1.76 5.75 -40.10
N SER A 73 -2.01 5.34 -38.85
CA SER A 73 -2.08 6.26 -37.69
C SER A 73 -1.70 5.55 -36.39
N ALA A 74 -1.53 6.30 -35.33
CA ALA A 74 -1.24 5.76 -34.00
C ALA A 74 -2.27 4.71 -33.54
N SER A 75 -3.55 4.83 -33.94
CA SER A 75 -4.60 3.89 -33.52
C SER A 75 -4.41 2.44 -34.03
N ASN A 76 -3.61 2.25 -35.06
CA ASN A 76 -3.19 0.94 -35.59
C ASN A 76 -1.66 0.86 -35.77
N GLY A 77 -0.94 1.69 -35.02
CA GLY A 77 0.51 1.87 -35.11
C GLY A 77 1.32 0.72 -34.52
N THR A 78 2.63 0.90 -34.51
CA THR A 78 3.60 0.00 -33.88
C THR A 78 3.95 0.52 -32.51
N SER A 79 3.83 -0.34 -31.50
CA SER A 79 4.13 0.01 -30.09
C SER A 79 5.54 -0.44 -29.70
N VAL A 80 6.23 0.42 -28.96
CA VAL A 80 7.51 0.12 -28.29
C VAL A 80 7.45 0.61 -26.85
N THR A 81 7.98 -0.19 -25.93
CA THR A 81 8.05 0.17 -24.51
C THR A 81 9.37 0.87 -24.24
N GLY A 82 9.30 2.08 -23.69
CA GLY A 82 10.42 2.86 -23.18
C GLY A 82 10.73 2.54 -21.72
N THR A 83 11.43 3.47 -21.06
CA THR A 83 11.74 3.34 -19.64
C THR A 83 10.54 3.72 -18.77
N TYR A 84 9.85 4.79 -19.14
CA TYR A 84 8.77 5.40 -18.36
C TYR A 84 7.38 5.17 -18.97
N GLY A 85 7.28 4.74 -20.22
CA GLY A 85 6.00 4.57 -20.88
C GLY A 85 6.03 3.78 -22.17
N THR A 86 4.85 3.63 -22.76
CA THR A 86 4.65 2.93 -24.04
C THR A 86 4.32 3.93 -25.13
N LEU A 87 5.15 3.98 -26.17
CA LEU A 87 4.94 4.77 -27.38
C LEU A 87 4.33 3.92 -28.50
N THR A 88 3.26 4.40 -29.13
CA THR A 88 2.66 3.80 -30.32
C THR A 88 2.67 4.82 -31.47
N VAL A 89 3.30 4.47 -32.61
CA VAL A 89 3.56 5.37 -33.74
C VAL A 89 2.91 4.83 -35.01
N GLY A 90 2.20 5.71 -35.71
CA GLY A 90 1.68 5.46 -37.08
C GLY A 90 2.68 5.86 -38.17
N ALA A 91 2.55 5.27 -39.35
CA ALA A 91 3.38 5.63 -40.52
C ALA A 91 3.17 7.09 -40.96
N ASP A 92 2.04 7.70 -40.64
CA ASP A 92 1.74 9.12 -40.88
C ASP A 92 2.42 10.08 -39.90
N GLY A 93 3.23 9.55 -38.97
CA GLY A 93 3.92 10.31 -37.91
C GLY A 93 3.07 10.63 -36.71
N SER A 94 1.76 10.30 -36.68
CA SER A 94 0.95 10.42 -35.47
C SER A 94 1.44 9.45 -34.40
N TYR A 95 1.31 9.83 -33.11
CA TYR A 95 1.67 8.94 -32.04
C TYR A 95 0.80 9.13 -30.78
N THR A 96 0.81 8.12 -29.95
CA THR A 96 0.33 8.19 -28.57
C THR A 96 1.45 7.69 -27.66
N TYR A 97 1.66 8.37 -26.55
CA TYR A 97 2.55 7.91 -25.50
C TYR A 97 1.78 7.91 -24.18
N THR A 98 1.79 6.77 -23.48
CA THR A 98 1.21 6.60 -22.15
C THR A 98 2.35 6.33 -21.18
N ALA A 99 2.46 7.12 -20.13
CA ALA A 99 3.41 6.91 -19.05
C ALA A 99 2.85 5.84 -18.10
N ASP A 100 3.06 4.56 -18.43
CA ASP A 100 2.42 3.38 -17.85
C ASP A 100 3.41 2.37 -17.23
N GLN A 101 4.65 2.78 -17.03
CA GLN A 101 5.68 1.91 -16.46
C GLN A 101 5.94 2.29 -15.00
N SER A 102 6.21 1.29 -14.15
CA SER A 102 6.53 1.51 -12.73
C SER A 102 7.73 2.43 -12.46
N ALA A 103 8.55 2.70 -13.46
CA ALA A 103 9.60 3.72 -13.35
C ALA A 103 9.04 5.15 -13.47
N ALA A 104 7.86 5.33 -14.08
CA ALA A 104 7.14 6.60 -14.07
C ALA A 104 6.48 6.83 -12.72
N ASP A 105 5.78 5.81 -12.18
CA ASP A 105 5.15 5.84 -10.87
C ASP A 105 6.15 6.11 -9.72
N ALA A 106 7.44 5.84 -9.94
CA ALA A 106 8.50 6.08 -8.95
C ALA A 106 9.13 7.49 -9.06
N LEU A 107 8.59 8.38 -9.89
CA LEU A 107 9.03 9.77 -9.98
C LEU A 107 8.31 10.60 -8.92
N ASP A 108 9.08 11.23 -8.05
CA ASP A 108 8.53 12.12 -7.02
C ASP A 108 7.75 13.29 -7.63
N ALA A 109 6.81 13.84 -6.89
CA ALA A 109 5.98 14.96 -7.34
C ALA A 109 6.81 16.12 -7.91
N GLY A 110 6.68 16.39 -9.21
CA GLY A 110 7.41 17.42 -9.95
C GLY A 110 8.82 17.02 -10.39
N GLU A 111 9.29 15.82 -10.07
CA GLU A 111 10.48 15.26 -10.70
C GLU A 111 10.23 15.03 -12.18
N THR A 112 11.27 15.14 -13.00
CA THR A 112 11.15 14.94 -14.45
C THR A 112 12.21 14.00 -14.96
N ALA A 113 11.80 13.09 -15.85
CA ALA A 113 12.71 12.16 -16.51
C ALA A 113 12.44 12.10 -18.03
N PRO A 114 13.49 12.00 -18.87
CA PRO A 114 13.32 11.87 -20.31
C PRO A 114 13.16 10.40 -20.73
N ASP A 115 12.13 10.10 -21.51
CA ASP A 115 12.03 8.88 -22.28
C ASP A 115 12.37 9.16 -23.75
N SER A 116 13.26 8.39 -24.36
CA SER A 116 13.84 8.72 -25.66
C SER A 116 13.64 7.59 -26.67
N PHE A 117 13.15 7.96 -27.85
CA PHE A 117 12.85 7.07 -28.96
C PHE A 117 13.52 7.55 -30.23
N THR A 118 14.25 6.69 -30.92
CA THR A 118 14.79 6.99 -32.25
C THR A 118 13.80 6.53 -33.29
N TYR A 119 13.37 7.40 -34.18
CA TYR A 119 12.54 7.06 -35.31
C TYR A 119 13.30 7.23 -36.65
N THR A 120 12.88 6.50 -37.67
CA THR A 120 13.43 6.56 -39.04
C THR A 120 12.34 7.03 -40.01
N ILE A 121 12.58 8.10 -40.70
CA ILE A 121 11.72 8.54 -41.80
C ILE A 121 12.18 7.97 -43.14
N SER A 122 11.26 7.83 -44.07
CA SER A 122 11.49 7.31 -45.44
C SER A 122 10.73 8.13 -46.47
N ASP A 123 11.39 8.39 -47.62
CA ASP A 123 10.82 9.04 -48.79
C ASP A 123 10.05 8.06 -49.72
N GLY A 124 10.00 6.76 -49.35
CA GLY A 124 9.43 5.71 -50.21
C GLY A 124 10.19 5.43 -51.50
N LYS A 125 11.37 6.03 -51.67
CA LYS A 125 12.22 5.89 -52.87
C LYS A 125 13.61 5.34 -52.57
N GLY A 126 13.86 5.01 -51.30
CA GLY A 126 15.09 4.44 -50.79
C GLY A 126 15.96 5.39 -49.97
N GLY A 127 15.60 6.67 -49.89
CA GLY A 127 16.20 7.63 -48.97
C GLY A 127 15.59 7.46 -47.56
N THR A 128 16.43 7.56 -46.53
CA THR A 128 16.00 7.52 -45.10
C THR A 128 16.88 8.45 -44.27
N ASP A 129 16.33 8.95 -43.18
CA ASP A 129 17.08 9.66 -42.12
C ASP A 129 16.49 9.32 -40.77
N THR A 130 17.19 9.67 -39.68
CA THR A 130 16.80 9.34 -38.31
C THR A 130 16.80 10.55 -37.40
N ALA A 131 15.80 10.63 -36.56
CA ALA A 131 15.76 11.62 -35.48
C ALA A 131 15.29 11.01 -34.16
N THR A 132 15.26 11.80 -33.10
CA THR A 132 14.89 11.35 -31.76
C THR A 132 13.66 12.12 -31.29
N LEU A 133 12.65 11.40 -30.82
CA LEU A 133 11.58 11.93 -29.99
C LEU A 133 11.98 11.81 -28.53
N ILE A 134 11.93 12.92 -27.78
CA ILE A 134 12.15 12.93 -26.33
C ILE A 134 10.83 13.31 -25.67
N ILE A 135 10.28 12.41 -24.86
CA ILE A 135 9.12 12.67 -24.00
C ILE A 135 9.62 12.95 -22.60
N THR A 136 9.33 14.15 -22.06
CA THR A 136 9.58 14.46 -20.66
C THR A 136 8.41 13.98 -19.82
N VAL A 137 8.61 12.96 -18.99
CA VAL A 137 7.65 12.49 -18.00
C VAL A 137 7.84 13.28 -16.72
N THR A 138 6.74 13.76 -16.15
CA THR A 138 6.74 14.52 -14.88
C THR A 138 5.97 13.73 -13.85
N GLY A 139 6.60 13.43 -12.69
CA GLY A 139 6.00 12.78 -11.55
C GLY A 139 4.87 13.60 -10.93
N THR A 140 3.88 12.93 -10.43
CA THR A 140 2.79 13.44 -9.58
C THR A 140 2.80 12.65 -8.28
N ASN A 141 2.26 13.18 -7.21
CA ASN A 141 2.23 12.41 -5.96
C ASN A 141 1.27 11.24 -6.06
N ASP A 142 1.75 10.06 -5.77
CA ASP A 142 0.94 8.88 -5.52
C ASP A 142 0.34 8.88 -4.11
N THR A 143 -0.61 8.03 -3.86
CA THR A 143 -1.21 7.86 -2.55
C THR A 143 -0.71 6.56 -1.93
N PRO A 144 -0.29 6.56 -0.65
CA PRO A 144 0.21 5.34 -0.02
C PRO A 144 -0.82 4.20 -0.05
N VAL A 145 -0.34 2.99 -0.18
CA VAL A 145 -1.14 1.77 -0.14
C VAL A 145 -0.95 1.13 1.22
N ALA A 146 -1.98 1.22 2.09
CA ALA A 146 -1.97 0.58 3.39
C ALA A 146 -2.66 -0.78 3.36
N THR A 147 -2.07 -1.74 4.06
CA THR A 147 -2.53 -3.13 4.14
C THR A 147 -2.87 -3.50 5.57
N ASN A 148 -3.96 -4.25 5.78
CA ASN A 148 -4.41 -4.62 7.11
C ASN A 148 -3.40 -5.48 7.86
N ASP A 149 -3.30 -5.23 9.19
CA ASP A 149 -2.41 -5.92 10.11
C ASP A 149 -3.16 -6.78 11.11
N THR A 150 -2.44 -7.71 11.72
CA THR A 150 -2.98 -8.58 12.78
C THR A 150 -1.98 -8.73 13.93
N GLY A 151 -2.52 -8.87 15.14
CA GLY A 151 -1.76 -9.22 16.33
C GLY A 151 -2.51 -10.21 17.19
N SER A 152 -1.86 -10.81 18.17
CA SER A 152 -2.49 -11.69 19.14
C SER A 152 -1.87 -11.54 20.52
N VAL A 153 -2.68 -11.65 21.56
CA VAL A 153 -2.27 -11.52 22.95
C VAL A 153 -3.23 -12.32 23.84
N ASN A 154 -2.75 -12.85 24.95
CA ASN A 154 -3.66 -13.35 25.98
C ASN A 154 -4.24 -12.16 26.78
N GLU A 155 -5.40 -12.35 27.39
CA GLU A 155 -5.89 -11.41 28.39
C GLU A 155 -4.82 -11.16 29.48
N ASP A 156 -4.92 -10.08 30.20
CA ASP A 156 -3.94 -9.63 31.21
C ASP A 156 -2.50 -9.43 30.68
N ALA A 157 -2.26 -9.65 29.40
CA ALA A 157 -0.94 -9.50 28.81
C ALA A 157 -0.83 -8.27 27.91
N THR A 158 0.41 -7.95 27.54
CA THR A 158 0.73 -6.84 26.64
C THR A 158 1.47 -7.37 25.42
N LEU A 159 0.92 -7.12 24.23
CA LEU A 159 1.63 -7.25 22.97
C LEU A 159 2.45 -5.97 22.73
N THR A 160 3.72 -6.10 22.38
CA THR A 160 4.59 -4.97 22.05
C THR A 160 5.26 -5.19 20.70
N VAL A 161 5.02 -4.29 19.76
CA VAL A 161 5.66 -4.20 18.46
C VAL A 161 6.51 -2.94 18.45
N SER A 162 7.81 -3.12 18.80
CA SER A 162 8.72 -2.02 19.13
C SER A 162 9.80 -1.75 18.08
N SER A 163 9.97 -2.62 17.09
CA SER A 163 10.95 -2.39 16.03
C SER A 163 10.27 -1.76 14.82
N ALA A 164 10.93 -0.75 14.26
CA ALA A 164 10.48 -0.12 13.03
C ALA A 164 10.32 -1.11 11.84
N GLY A 165 10.93 -2.29 11.89
CA GLY A 165 10.79 -3.33 10.86
C GLY A 165 9.63 -4.30 11.08
N SER A 166 8.74 -4.05 12.07
CA SER A 166 7.58 -4.90 12.38
C SER A 166 6.36 -4.09 12.85
N GLY A 167 6.39 -2.76 12.65
CA GLY A 167 5.22 -1.88 12.88
C GLY A 167 4.22 -1.95 11.74
N VAL A 168 3.03 -1.41 11.95
CA VAL A 168 1.95 -1.47 10.94
C VAL A 168 2.32 -0.86 9.58
N ILE A 169 3.24 0.13 9.53
CA ILE A 169 3.71 0.70 8.25
C ILE A 169 4.78 -0.19 7.61
N GLN A 170 5.72 -0.67 8.41
CA GLN A 170 7.00 -1.21 7.92
C GLN A 170 6.89 -2.62 7.33
N ASP A 171 5.84 -3.38 7.67
CA ASP A 171 5.68 -4.76 7.23
C ASP A 171 5.09 -4.85 5.81
N ASN A 172 4.16 -3.96 5.45
CA ASN A 172 3.32 -4.17 4.26
C ASN A 172 2.71 -2.90 3.64
N ASP A 173 2.91 -1.72 4.24
CA ASP A 173 2.47 -0.46 3.65
C ASP A 173 3.55 0.06 2.70
N THR A 174 3.14 0.55 1.55
CA THR A 174 4.03 1.01 0.48
C THR A 174 3.54 2.31 -0.13
N ASP A 175 4.45 2.99 -0.79
CA ASP A 175 4.14 4.08 -1.70
C ASP A 175 4.89 3.84 -3.02
N ALA A 176 4.38 4.35 -4.14
CA ALA A 176 5.03 4.23 -5.43
C ALA A 176 6.11 5.30 -5.61
N ASP A 177 5.92 6.49 -5.01
CA ASP A 177 6.90 7.58 -5.04
C ASP A 177 8.25 7.18 -4.46
N GLY A 178 9.34 7.57 -5.11
CA GLY A 178 10.70 7.12 -4.76
C GLY A 178 11.21 7.66 -3.43
N ASP A 179 10.71 8.80 -2.95
CA ASP A 179 11.04 9.42 -1.66
C ASP A 179 10.10 9.00 -0.52
N ASP A 180 8.95 8.39 -0.85
CA ASP A 180 7.97 7.88 0.12
C ASP A 180 8.19 6.40 0.44
N THR A 181 9.27 6.14 1.16
CA THR A 181 9.57 4.80 1.68
C THR A 181 8.80 4.52 2.97
N ALA A 182 8.70 3.26 3.38
CA ALA A 182 8.13 2.89 4.68
C ALA A 182 8.71 3.67 5.88
N ALA A 183 9.89 4.29 5.75
CA ALA A 183 10.51 5.09 6.80
C ALA A 183 10.03 6.57 6.80
N SER A 184 9.49 7.07 5.70
CA SER A 184 8.93 8.41 5.56
C SER A 184 7.42 8.46 5.78
N LEU A 185 6.72 7.33 5.54
CA LEU A 185 5.30 7.20 5.87
C LEU A 185 5.05 7.32 7.38
N VAL A 186 3.97 7.98 7.76
CA VAL A 186 3.64 8.21 9.17
C VAL A 186 2.17 7.91 9.47
N ILE A 187 1.90 7.40 10.69
CA ILE A 187 0.53 7.32 11.21
C ILE A 187 0.13 8.71 11.73
N THR A 188 -0.97 9.23 11.22
CA THR A 188 -1.50 10.56 11.61
C THR A 188 -2.79 10.48 12.42
N GLN A 189 -3.57 9.41 12.26
CA GLN A 189 -4.82 9.20 13.00
C GLN A 189 -5.01 7.73 13.35
N ILE A 190 -5.77 7.50 14.41
CA ILE A 190 -6.20 6.18 14.88
C ILE A 190 -7.63 6.28 15.45
N LYS A 191 -8.45 5.25 15.28
CA LYS A 191 -9.76 5.11 15.92
C LYS A 191 -10.07 3.65 16.26
N PRO A 192 -10.84 3.38 17.33
CA PRO A 192 -11.41 2.06 17.56
C PRO A 192 -12.57 1.80 16.58
N ASP A 193 -12.98 0.56 16.42
CA ASP A 193 -14.13 0.21 15.59
C ASP A 193 -15.39 0.97 16.01
N GLY A 194 -16.11 1.55 15.06
CA GLY A 194 -17.28 2.40 15.30
C GLY A 194 -17.02 3.72 16.04
N GLY A 195 -15.76 4.01 16.42
CA GLY A 195 -15.39 5.21 17.16
C GLY A 195 -14.99 6.41 16.29
N THR A 196 -14.44 7.43 16.92
CA THR A 196 -13.98 8.67 16.30
C THR A 196 -12.45 8.70 16.17
N ASN A 197 -11.94 9.39 15.15
CA ASN A 197 -10.51 9.58 14.95
C ASN A 197 -9.88 10.40 16.07
N SER A 198 -8.73 9.92 16.54
CA SER A 198 -7.80 10.64 17.41
C SER A 198 -6.50 10.89 16.66
N SER A 199 -5.93 12.08 16.78
CA SER A 199 -4.66 12.42 16.13
C SER A 199 -3.50 11.71 16.80
N VAL A 200 -2.57 11.18 15.99
CA VAL A 200 -1.30 10.66 16.46
C VAL A 200 -0.24 11.74 16.28
N THR A 201 0.50 12.05 17.36
CA THR A 201 1.50 13.12 17.36
C THR A 201 2.74 12.69 16.58
N SER A 202 3.23 13.53 15.68
CA SER A 202 4.44 13.28 14.90
C SER A 202 5.67 13.01 15.79
N GLY A 203 6.53 12.11 15.36
CA GLY A 203 7.76 11.73 16.07
C GLY A 203 7.55 10.86 17.32
N THR A 204 6.36 10.29 17.49
CA THR A 204 6.06 9.37 18.59
C THR A 204 6.31 7.91 18.19
N THR A 205 6.54 7.08 19.20
CA THR A 205 6.70 5.62 19.12
C THR A 205 5.66 4.94 20.02
N HIS A 206 5.62 3.62 20.07
CA HIS A 206 4.77 2.85 21.00
C HIS A 206 4.87 3.29 22.46
N SER A 207 6.01 3.85 22.89
CA SER A 207 6.25 4.23 24.30
C SER A 207 5.68 5.59 24.70
N ASN A 208 5.37 6.45 23.73
CA ASN A 208 4.84 7.81 23.93
C ASN A 208 3.79 8.21 22.88
N GLY A 209 3.16 7.22 22.26
CA GLY A 209 2.15 7.36 21.24
C GLY A 209 0.78 7.80 21.75
N THR A 210 -0.21 7.69 20.89
CA THR A 210 -1.62 7.98 21.19
C THR A 210 -2.31 6.71 21.65
N SER A 211 -2.94 6.77 22.85
CA SER A 211 -3.68 5.64 23.41
C SER A 211 -5.16 5.71 23.07
N ILE A 212 -5.71 4.58 22.64
CA ILE A 212 -7.12 4.39 22.28
C ILE A 212 -7.63 3.14 22.98
N THR A 213 -8.76 3.27 23.68
CA THR A 213 -9.43 2.14 24.33
C THR A 213 -10.35 1.44 23.33
N GLY A 214 -10.15 0.15 23.17
CA GLY A 214 -11.01 -0.78 22.46
C GLY A 214 -12.06 -1.44 23.35
N THR A 215 -12.60 -2.57 22.92
CA THR A 215 -13.56 -3.35 23.71
C THR A 215 -12.86 -4.18 24.78
N TYR A 216 -11.74 -4.79 24.43
CA TYR A 216 -11.02 -5.76 25.27
C TYR A 216 -9.68 -5.22 25.78
N GLY A 217 -9.17 -4.13 25.21
CA GLY A 217 -7.89 -3.59 25.62
C GLY A 217 -7.62 -2.17 25.14
N THR A 218 -6.43 -1.68 25.51
CA THR A 218 -5.93 -0.36 25.13
C THR A 218 -4.78 -0.48 24.15
N LEU A 219 -4.95 0.10 22.95
CA LEU A 219 -3.90 0.26 21.95
C LEU A 219 -3.19 1.59 22.14
N THR A 220 -1.85 1.59 22.19
CA THR A 220 -1.01 2.81 22.11
C THR A 220 -0.14 2.71 20.89
N ILE A 221 -0.31 3.62 19.92
CA ILE A 221 0.37 3.63 18.64
C ILE A 221 1.19 4.90 18.44
N GLY A 222 2.42 4.75 17.94
CA GLY A 222 3.29 5.86 17.55
C GLY A 222 3.12 6.26 16.10
N ALA A 223 3.58 7.46 15.77
CA ALA A 223 3.60 7.94 14.39
C ALA A 223 4.51 7.10 13.48
N ASP A 224 5.48 6.39 14.05
CA ASP A 224 6.38 5.45 13.36
C ASP A 224 5.75 4.07 13.08
N GLY A 225 4.48 3.88 13.40
CA GLY A 225 3.75 2.62 13.24
C GLY A 225 4.03 1.57 14.31
N THR A 226 4.94 1.80 15.26
CA THR A 226 5.14 0.90 16.40
C THR A 226 3.98 1.02 17.38
N TYR A 227 3.62 -0.09 18.06
CA TYR A 227 2.49 -0.06 18.99
C TYR A 227 2.64 -1.01 20.17
N THR A 228 1.86 -0.75 21.21
CA THR A 228 1.56 -1.71 22.28
C THR A 228 0.05 -1.91 22.35
N TYR A 229 -0.38 -3.11 22.64
CA TYR A 229 -1.76 -3.41 23.02
C TYR A 229 -1.76 -4.18 24.34
N THR A 230 -2.48 -3.66 25.32
CA THR A 230 -2.68 -4.31 26.62
C THR A 230 -4.14 -4.73 26.72
N ALA A 231 -4.40 -5.99 26.95
CA ALA A 231 -5.75 -6.51 27.22
C ALA A 231 -6.10 -6.21 28.68
N ASP A 232 -6.60 -4.98 28.93
CA ASP A 232 -6.78 -4.38 30.27
C ASP A 232 -8.23 -3.98 30.56
N GLN A 233 -9.18 -4.41 29.76
CA GLN A 233 -10.59 -4.11 29.96
C GLN A 233 -11.31 -5.30 30.59
N SER A 234 -12.28 -5.03 31.48
CA SER A 234 -13.04 -6.09 32.15
C SER A 234 -13.75 -7.08 31.19
N ALA A 235 -14.01 -6.68 29.97
CA ALA A 235 -14.54 -7.58 28.95
C ALA A 235 -13.50 -8.61 28.45
N ALA A 236 -12.21 -8.35 28.67
CA ALA A 236 -11.16 -9.35 28.45
C ALA A 236 -11.08 -10.33 29.62
N ASP A 237 -11.13 -9.80 30.87
CA ASP A 237 -11.10 -10.61 32.10
C ASP A 237 -12.28 -11.60 32.21
N ASP A 238 -13.40 -11.33 31.52
CA ASP A 238 -14.61 -12.18 31.48
C ASP A 238 -14.51 -13.33 30.43
N LEU A 239 -13.36 -13.52 29.77
CA LEU A 239 -13.18 -14.55 28.74
C LEU A 239 -12.82 -15.89 29.37
N ASP A 240 -13.61 -16.94 29.07
CA ASP A 240 -13.23 -18.30 29.47
C ASP A 240 -11.93 -18.76 28.80
N ALA A 241 -11.23 -19.67 29.46
CA ALA A 241 -9.98 -20.24 28.93
C ALA A 241 -10.12 -20.76 27.49
N SER A 242 -9.33 -20.20 26.58
CA SER A 242 -9.33 -20.47 25.14
C SER A 242 -10.45 -19.80 24.33
N ASP A 243 -11.28 -18.96 24.92
CA ASP A 243 -12.14 -18.07 24.15
C ASP A 243 -11.30 -17.09 23.34
N GLU A 244 -11.73 -16.80 22.14
CA GLU A 244 -11.05 -15.84 21.24
C GLU A 244 -12.03 -14.77 20.81
N VAL A 245 -11.62 -13.51 21.05
CA VAL A 245 -12.34 -12.32 20.62
C VAL A 245 -11.38 -11.38 19.85
N THR A 246 -11.91 -10.37 19.19
CA THR A 246 -11.08 -9.43 18.45
C THR A 246 -11.40 -7.99 18.78
N ASP A 247 -10.34 -7.18 18.97
CA ASP A 247 -10.40 -5.73 18.91
C ASP A 247 -9.89 -5.25 17.56
N LYS A 248 -10.59 -4.25 17.01
CA LYS A 248 -10.26 -3.68 15.71
C LYS A 248 -10.06 -2.17 15.81
N PHE A 249 -9.00 -1.69 15.18
CA PHE A 249 -8.67 -0.27 15.11
C PHE A 249 -8.36 0.09 13.66
N THR A 250 -8.81 1.27 13.20
CA THR A 250 -8.45 1.80 11.88
C THR A 250 -7.40 2.89 12.04
N TYR A 251 -6.27 2.77 11.38
CA TYR A 251 -5.22 3.79 11.33
C TYR A 251 -5.20 4.51 9.99
N THR A 252 -4.64 5.71 9.96
CA THR A 252 -4.43 6.51 8.74
C THR A 252 -2.94 6.69 8.52
N VAL A 253 -2.46 6.21 7.38
CA VAL A 253 -1.10 6.44 6.87
C VAL A 253 -1.10 7.71 6.04
N THR A 254 -0.04 8.48 6.14
CA THR A 254 0.15 9.73 5.42
C THR A 254 1.58 9.76 4.85
N ASP A 255 1.71 10.14 3.58
CA ASP A 255 2.98 10.35 2.90
C ASP A 255 3.61 11.71 3.24
N THR A 256 4.74 12.04 2.60
CA THR A 256 5.47 13.30 2.81
C THR A 256 4.75 14.52 2.26
N THR A 257 3.84 14.34 1.31
CA THR A 257 3.06 15.43 0.67
C THR A 257 1.72 15.68 1.35
N GLY A 258 1.23 14.71 2.15
CA GLY A 258 -0.01 14.79 2.89
C GLY A 258 -1.17 14.00 2.28
N ALA A 259 -0.94 13.17 1.24
CA ALA A 259 -1.96 12.21 0.78
C ALA A 259 -2.09 11.07 1.80
N THR A 260 -3.28 10.48 1.89
CA THR A 260 -3.61 9.58 2.98
C THR A 260 -4.38 8.36 2.52
N THR A 261 -4.12 7.23 3.18
CA THR A 261 -4.92 6.01 3.07
C THR A 261 -5.20 5.44 4.46
N THR A 262 -6.07 4.44 4.55
CA THR A 262 -6.41 3.80 5.82
C THR A 262 -6.35 2.30 5.73
N ALA A 263 -5.91 1.66 6.82
CA ALA A 263 -6.02 0.22 7.00
C ALA A 263 -6.42 -0.12 8.45
N ASP A 264 -6.67 -1.38 8.70
CA ASP A 264 -7.12 -1.87 10.00
C ASP A 264 -6.02 -2.71 10.66
N ILE A 265 -5.88 -2.55 11.98
CA ILE A 265 -5.19 -3.52 12.83
C ILE A 265 -6.22 -4.31 13.63
N THR A 266 -6.16 -5.63 13.55
CA THR A 266 -7.04 -6.54 14.29
C THR A 266 -6.23 -7.32 15.31
N ILE A 267 -6.54 -7.16 16.59
CA ILE A 267 -5.88 -7.86 17.70
C ILE A 267 -6.81 -8.97 18.19
N THR A 268 -6.33 -10.21 18.14
CA THR A 268 -7.02 -11.35 18.77
C THR A 268 -6.61 -11.42 20.23
N VAL A 269 -7.60 -11.39 21.14
CA VAL A 269 -7.44 -11.60 22.57
C VAL A 269 -7.92 -13.00 22.90
N THR A 270 -7.08 -13.77 23.60
CA THR A 270 -7.38 -15.16 24.00
C THR A 270 -7.53 -15.22 25.51
N GLY A 271 -8.66 -15.76 25.97
CA GLY A 271 -8.94 -15.99 27.38
C GLY A 271 -7.96 -16.97 28.03
N VAL A 272 -7.65 -16.74 29.28
CA VAL A 272 -6.82 -17.58 30.14
C VAL A 272 -7.57 -17.78 31.45
N ASN A 273 -7.60 -19.00 31.97
CA ASN A 273 -8.31 -19.25 33.23
C ASN A 273 -7.77 -18.43 34.39
N ASP A 274 -8.63 -17.62 34.99
CA ASP A 274 -8.36 -16.89 36.22
C ASP A 274 -8.47 -17.78 37.46
N ALA A 275 -7.92 -17.32 38.56
CA ALA A 275 -7.99 -18.04 39.81
C ALA A 275 -9.17 -17.51 40.66
N PRO A 276 -10.02 -18.39 41.22
CA PRO A 276 -11.10 -17.98 42.06
C PRO A 276 -10.61 -17.20 43.29
N THR A 277 -11.36 -16.20 43.68
CA THR A 277 -11.15 -15.42 44.91
C THR A 277 -12.17 -15.81 45.96
N ALA A 278 -11.76 -15.80 47.22
CA ALA A 278 -12.66 -15.98 48.37
C ALA A 278 -12.27 -15.08 49.51
N SER A 279 -13.26 -14.66 50.31
CA SER A 279 -13.02 -13.88 51.51
C SER A 279 -13.55 -14.65 52.75
N ASP A 280 -12.95 -14.34 53.90
CA ASP A 280 -13.37 -14.91 55.19
C ASP A 280 -14.84 -14.62 55.47
N ASN A 281 -15.53 -15.62 55.99
CA ASN A 281 -16.90 -15.49 56.50
C ASN A 281 -17.00 -16.09 57.88
N THR A 282 -17.84 -15.52 58.71
CA THR A 282 -18.12 -15.99 60.08
C THR A 282 -19.59 -16.34 60.22
N VAL A 283 -19.84 -17.61 60.49
CA VAL A 283 -21.19 -18.10 60.76
C VAL A 283 -21.33 -18.35 62.27
N THR A 284 -22.40 -17.84 62.86
CA THR A 284 -22.73 -18.04 64.29
C THR A 284 -23.93 -18.95 64.39
N THR A 285 -23.82 -20.02 65.18
CA THR A 285 -24.92 -20.92 65.48
C THR A 285 -25.09 -21.05 66.99
N LEU A 286 -26.27 -21.49 67.45
CA LEU A 286 -26.52 -21.79 68.86
C LEU A 286 -25.90 -23.16 69.15
N GLU A 287 -25.58 -23.40 70.42
CA GLU A 287 -25.16 -24.72 70.93
C GLU A 287 -26.24 -25.75 70.56
N ASP A 288 -25.84 -26.99 70.30
CA ASP A 288 -26.72 -28.10 69.95
C ASP A 288 -27.57 -27.89 68.68
N THR A 289 -27.21 -26.90 67.83
CA THR A 289 -27.90 -26.62 66.58
C THR A 289 -27.00 -26.89 65.39
N ASN A 290 -27.45 -27.74 64.45
CA ASN A 290 -26.74 -27.98 63.20
C ASN A 290 -26.89 -26.77 62.27
N HIS A 291 -25.80 -26.34 61.72
CA HIS A 291 -25.80 -25.36 60.62
C HIS A 291 -25.50 -26.04 59.30
N VAL A 292 -26.31 -25.80 58.27
CA VAL A 292 -26.11 -26.29 56.92
C VAL A 292 -25.57 -25.12 56.07
N PHE A 293 -24.33 -25.22 55.63
CA PHE A 293 -23.74 -24.20 54.80
C PHE A 293 -24.41 -24.16 53.42
N SER A 294 -24.74 -22.96 52.97
CA SER A 294 -25.13 -22.65 51.60
C SER A 294 -23.92 -22.19 50.81
N THR A 295 -23.95 -22.26 49.49
CA THR A 295 -22.87 -21.81 48.60
C THR A 295 -22.59 -20.32 48.78
N SER A 296 -23.60 -19.49 49.08
CA SER A 296 -23.48 -18.05 49.29
C SER A 296 -22.70 -17.68 50.56
N GLU A 297 -22.44 -18.61 51.48
CA GLU A 297 -21.70 -18.37 52.72
C GLU A 297 -20.18 -18.51 52.55
N PHE A 298 -19.73 -18.95 51.38
CA PHE A 298 -18.30 -19.12 51.07
C PHE A 298 -17.66 -17.88 50.43
N ASN A 299 -18.44 -16.78 50.19
CA ASN A 299 -17.96 -15.50 49.68
C ASN A 299 -16.96 -15.70 48.49
N PHE A 300 -17.34 -16.58 47.59
CA PHE A 300 -16.56 -16.97 46.42
C PHE A 300 -16.91 -16.06 45.24
N SER A 301 -15.90 -15.73 44.43
CA SER A 301 -16.06 -15.07 43.13
C SER A 301 -15.01 -15.60 42.18
N ASP A 302 -15.43 -15.87 40.97
CA ASP A 302 -14.60 -16.27 39.83
C ASP A 302 -15.08 -15.46 38.64
N VAL A 303 -14.15 -14.87 37.87
CA VAL A 303 -14.52 -14.03 36.71
C VAL A 303 -14.91 -14.89 35.52
N ASP A 304 -14.25 -16.04 35.31
CA ASP A 304 -14.48 -16.91 34.17
C ASP A 304 -15.77 -17.75 34.30
N ASP A 305 -16.12 -18.16 35.54
CA ASP A 305 -17.18 -19.15 35.81
C ASP A 305 -18.51 -18.54 36.26
N ASP A 306 -18.79 -17.25 36.01
CA ASP A 306 -20.02 -16.56 36.49
C ASP A 306 -20.35 -16.81 37.95
N GLY A 307 -19.34 -17.08 38.78
CA GLY A 307 -19.48 -17.32 40.22
C GLY A 307 -20.01 -18.74 40.57
N ALA A 308 -19.86 -19.72 39.72
CA ALA A 308 -20.26 -21.10 39.99
C ALA A 308 -19.26 -21.82 40.88
N LEU A 309 -19.58 -21.96 42.20
CA LEU A 309 -18.78 -22.71 43.16
C LEU A 309 -18.85 -24.21 42.87
N ASN A 310 -17.82 -24.78 42.26
CA ASN A 310 -17.78 -26.19 41.85
C ASN A 310 -17.28 -27.12 42.97
N LYS A 311 -16.29 -26.71 43.73
CA LYS A 311 -15.70 -27.49 44.84
C LYS A 311 -15.11 -26.57 45.93
N ILE A 312 -15.17 -27.03 47.15
CA ILE A 312 -14.46 -26.47 48.30
C ILE A 312 -13.49 -27.51 48.88
N LYS A 313 -12.34 -27.06 49.37
CA LYS A 313 -11.39 -27.91 50.09
C LYS A 313 -11.26 -27.41 51.53
N ILE A 314 -11.66 -28.25 52.49
CA ILE A 314 -11.45 -27.98 53.91
C ILE A 314 -10.05 -28.45 54.29
N THR A 315 -9.21 -27.57 54.72
CA THR A 315 -7.78 -27.83 55.04
C THR A 315 -7.51 -28.05 56.52
N SER A 316 -8.39 -27.57 57.36
CA SER A 316 -8.35 -27.81 58.83
C SER A 316 -9.75 -27.97 59.37
N LEU A 317 -9.91 -28.79 60.42
CA LEU A 317 -11.14 -28.96 61.13
C LEU A 317 -11.07 -28.16 62.45
N GLU A 318 -12.21 -27.71 62.94
CA GLU A 318 -12.36 -27.03 64.23
C GLU A 318 -11.90 -27.91 65.40
N ASP A 319 -11.40 -27.30 66.47
CA ASP A 319 -10.98 -28.00 67.69
C ASP A 319 -12.16 -28.56 68.47
N ASN A 320 -13.37 -28.00 68.25
CA ASN A 320 -14.63 -28.44 68.85
C ASN A 320 -15.76 -28.47 67.83
N GLY A 321 -16.39 -29.60 67.65
CA GLY A 321 -17.50 -29.82 66.72
C GLY A 321 -17.19 -30.96 65.71
N ALA A 322 -18.16 -31.31 64.91
CA ALA A 322 -18.03 -32.32 63.83
C ALA A 322 -18.55 -31.74 62.52
N LEU A 323 -17.68 -31.65 61.51
CA LEU A 323 -18.10 -31.39 60.13
C LEU A 323 -18.63 -32.67 59.51
N GLN A 324 -19.89 -32.64 59.04
CA GLN A 324 -20.53 -33.79 58.35
C GLN A 324 -20.81 -33.41 56.90
N TYR A 325 -20.48 -34.29 56.00
CA TYR A 325 -20.80 -34.21 54.57
C TYR A 325 -22.08 -34.95 54.28
N TYR A 326 -23.07 -34.25 53.71
CA TYR A 326 -24.27 -34.87 53.19
C TYR A 326 -24.21 -34.88 51.65
N ASN A 327 -24.22 -36.05 51.07
CA ASN A 327 -24.35 -36.21 49.61
C ASN A 327 -25.85 -36.10 49.29
N CYS A 328 -26.28 -35.11 48.53
CA CYS A 328 -27.65 -34.98 48.02
C CYS A 328 -27.78 -35.66 46.65
#